data_833817eff4bc320c51340dae778996d9
#
_entry.id   833817eff4bc320c51340dae778996d9
#
_cell.length_a   1.000
_cell.length_b   1.000
_cell.length_c   1.000
_cell.angle_alpha   90.00
_cell.angle_beta   90.00
_cell.angle_gamma   90.00
#
_symmetry.space_group_name_H-M   'P 1'
#
loop_
_entity.id
_entity.type
_entity.pdbx_description
1 polymer ?
#
loop_
_entity_poly.entity_id
_entity_poly.type
_entity_poly.pdbx_seq_one_letter_code
_entity_poly.pdbx_strand_id
1 'polypeptide(L)'
;NFSQSTDYSAVILELVMSGENPYDYLGVNYVKKLQEFNNSGDFGMYSANIWALSALQAAGAPVPKETVEIVKKQALSETFDLDMRGWALYATSLYKDTFTDKEYAKLIQSVKDIQIQKTTDMNGIDVTGVFENFYYTNRNIMSHACMVTGLTAIGIDTGKNEWKGRNGADPVSVLSVKYRRLVLLSGESFPGRLE
;
A
#
# COMPACT_ATOMS: atom_id res chain seq x y z
N ASN A 1 13.42 -24.67 1.12
CA ASN A 1 14.03 -23.38 0.75
C ASN A 1 13.19 -22.74 -0.34
N PHE A 2 12.83 -21.47 -0.13
CA PHE A 2 12.16 -20.65 -1.15
C PHE A 2 13.21 -20.03 -2.10
N SER A 3 12.77 -19.66 -3.29
CA SER A 3 13.65 -19.11 -4.33
C SER A 3 13.64 -17.58 -4.43
N GLN A 4 12.70 -16.92 -3.75
CA GLN A 4 12.54 -15.47 -3.80
C GLN A 4 12.52 -14.83 -2.41
N SER A 5 13.01 -13.60 -2.31
CA SER A 5 12.97 -12.82 -1.07
C SER A 5 11.54 -12.54 -0.60
N THR A 6 10.60 -12.38 -1.55
CA THR A 6 9.18 -12.16 -1.27
C THR A 6 8.54 -13.31 -0.51
N ASP A 7 8.94 -14.56 -0.77
CA ASP A 7 8.42 -15.74 -0.06
C ASP A 7 8.82 -15.70 1.41
N TYR A 8 10.10 -15.40 1.69
CA TYR A 8 10.58 -15.25 3.07
C TYR A 8 9.94 -14.05 3.76
N SER A 9 9.73 -12.94 3.04
CA SER A 9 9.03 -11.77 3.59
C SER A 9 7.61 -12.10 4.00
N ALA A 10 6.87 -12.84 3.17
CA ALA A 10 5.51 -13.27 3.47
C ALA A 10 5.47 -14.16 4.73
N VAL A 11 6.36 -15.15 4.83
CA VAL A 11 6.44 -16.04 6.00
C VAL A 11 6.78 -15.26 7.28
N ILE A 12 7.73 -14.31 7.22
CA ILE A 12 8.07 -13.48 8.38
C ILE A 12 6.86 -12.68 8.85
N LEU A 13 6.14 -12.03 7.92
CA LEU A 13 4.95 -11.26 8.26
C LEU A 13 3.85 -12.15 8.88
N GLU A 14 3.61 -13.33 8.32
CA GLU A 14 2.64 -14.28 8.85
C GLU A 14 3.01 -14.74 10.27
N LEU A 15 4.28 -15.12 10.51
CA LEU A 15 4.76 -15.52 11.83
C LEU A 15 4.59 -14.42 12.87
N VAL A 16 5.01 -13.17 12.53
CA VAL A 16 4.85 -12.04 13.44
C VAL A 16 3.37 -11.76 13.75
N MET A 17 2.49 -11.81 12.74
CA MET A 17 1.05 -11.60 12.93
C MET A 17 0.41 -12.70 13.78
N SER A 18 0.94 -13.91 13.73
CA SER A 18 0.50 -15.06 14.54
C SER A 18 1.12 -15.08 15.95
N GLY A 19 2.00 -14.11 16.27
CA GLY A 19 2.71 -14.06 17.55
C GLY A 19 3.88 -15.03 17.66
N GLU A 20 4.29 -15.62 16.54
CA GLU A 20 5.40 -16.56 16.46
C GLU A 20 6.73 -15.84 16.24
N ASN A 21 7.84 -16.51 16.60
CA ASN A 21 9.18 -15.94 16.48
C ASN A 21 9.81 -16.22 15.10
N PRO A 22 9.96 -15.22 14.19
CA PRO A 22 10.55 -15.44 12.87
C PRO A 22 12.06 -15.72 12.89
N TYR A 23 12.72 -15.50 14.04
CA TYR A 23 14.14 -15.81 14.22
C TYR A 23 14.40 -17.29 14.57
N ASP A 24 13.39 -17.99 15.07
CA ASP A 24 13.46 -19.41 15.36
C ASP A 24 12.06 -20.03 15.33
N TYR A 25 11.60 -20.38 14.14
CA TYR A 25 10.36 -21.10 13.95
C TYR A 25 10.66 -22.48 13.38
N LEU A 26 10.36 -23.51 14.16
CA LEU A 26 10.67 -24.91 13.83
C LEU A 26 12.16 -25.15 13.48
N GLY A 27 13.07 -24.44 14.17
CA GLY A 27 14.51 -24.52 13.95
C GLY A 27 15.03 -23.75 12.73
N VAL A 28 14.18 -22.88 12.12
CA VAL A 28 14.55 -22.05 10.96
C VAL A 28 14.53 -20.57 11.33
N ASN A 29 15.62 -19.87 11.03
CA ASN A 29 15.71 -18.42 11.13
C ASN A 29 15.32 -17.79 9.78
N TYR A 30 14.05 -17.40 9.63
CA TYR A 30 13.51 -16.81 8.40
C TYR A 30 14.05 -15.41 8.12
N VAL A 31 14.34 -14.62 9.17
CA VAL A 31 14.94 -13.29 9.02
C VAL A 31 16.34 -13.40 8.41
N LYS A 32 17.16 -14.35 8.90
CA LYS A 32 18.48 -14.62 8.33
C LYS A 32 18.37 -15.08 6.87
N LYS A 33 17.38 -15.94 6.57
CA LYS A 33 17.13 -16.40 5.20
C LYS A 33 16.74 -15.27 4.25
N LEU A 34 15.90 -14.33 4.68
CA LEU A 34 15.60 -13.13 3.91
C LEU A 34 16.85 -12.29 3.68
N GLN A 35 17.70 -12.12 4.69
CA GLN A 35 18.93 -11.35 4.59
C GLN A 35 19.96 -11.96 3.62
N GLU A 36 19.89 -13.26 3.32
CA GLU A 36 20.74 -13.90 2.29
C GLU A 36 20.48 -13.35 0.86
N PHE A 37 19.30 -12.73 0.62
CA PHE A 37 18.97 -12.04 -0.64
C PHE A 37 19.46 -10.58 -0.70
N ASN A 38 19.92 -10.04 0.42
CA ASN A 38 20.35 -8.65 0.49
C ASN A 38 21.63 -8.41 -0.32
N ASN A 39 21.51 -7.67 -1.41
CA ASN A 39 22.65 -7.18 -2.19
C ASN A 39 22.79 -5.68 -1.98
N SER A 40 23.60 -5.28 -0.98
CA SER A 40 23.86 -3.87 -0.66
C SER A 40 22.58 -3.05 -0.41
N GLY A 41 21.58 -3.66 0.23
CA GLY A 41 20.30 -3.02 0.51
C GLY A 41 19.21 -3.28 -0.53
N ASP A 42 19.49 -3.98 -1.61
CA ASP A 42 18.53 -4.38 -2.62
C ASP A 42 18.18 -5.87 -2.47
N PHE A 43 16.89 -6.16 -2.26
CA PHE A 43 16.34 -7.50 -2.08
C PHE A 43 15.76 -8.09 -3.36
N GLY A 44 15.80 -7.36 -4.47
CA GLY A 44 15.35 -7.82 -5.77
C GLY A 44 14.38 -6.87 -6.47
N MET A 45 13.83 -7.34 -7.58
CA MET A 45 13.04 -6.54 -8.49
C MET A 45 11.62 -6.26 -7.99
N TYR A 46 11.00 -5.28 -8.57
CA TYR A 46 9.60 -4.88 -8.42
C TYR A 46 9.22 -4.65 -6.94
N SER A 47 8.36 -5.46 -6.34
CA SER A 47 7.88 -5.31 -4.96
C SER A 47 8.78 -5.92 -3.89
N ALA A 48 9.89 -6.58 -4.28
CA ALA A 48 10.74 -7.32 -3.36
C ALA A 48 11.27 -6.45 -2.20
N ASN A 49 11.69 -5.22 -2.49
CA ASN A 49 12.17 -4.28 -1.48
C ASN A 49 11.06 -3.78 -0.55
N ILE A 50 9.83 -3.61 -1.06
CA ILE A 50 8.67 -3.20 -0.25
C ILE A 50 8.37 -4.26 0.80
N TRP A 51 8.30 -5.52 0.38
CA TRP A 51 8.01 -6.65 1.27
C TRP A 51 9.15 -6.94 2.23
N ALA A 52 10.42 -6.85 1.77
CA ALA A 52 11.57 -7.02 2.65
C ALA A 52 11.63 -5.93 3.72
N LEU A 53 11.41 -4.66 3.35
CA LEU A 53 11.32 -3.56 4.31
C LEU A 53 10.22 -3.82 5.36
N SER A 54 9.02 -4.18 4.93
CA SER A 54 7.90 -4.46 5.81
C SER A 54 8.18 -5.64 6.75
N ALA A 55 8.76 -6.72 6.23
CA ALA A 55 9.07 -7.92 7.00
C ALA A 55 10.17 -7.68 8.04
N LEU A 56 11.24 -6.96 7.66
CA LEU A 56 12.33 -6.60 8.59
C LEU A 56 11.84 -5.69 9.70
N GLN A 57 10.99 -4.69 9.38
CA GLN A 57 10.36 -3.83 10.37
C GLN A 57 9.49 -4.64 11.34
N ALA A 58 8.61 -5.48 10.83
CA ALA A 58 7.71 -6.30 11.64
C ALA A 58 8.48 -7.24 12.58
N ALA A 59 9.61 -7.78 12.12
CA ALA A 59 10.48 -8.63 12.93
C ALA A 59 11.39 -7.87 13.91
N GLY A 60 11.39 -6.52 13.89
CA GLY A 60 12.33 -5.70 14.66
C GLY A 60 13.78 -5.86 14.23
N ALA A 61 14.01 -6.29 12.98
CA ALA A 61 15.35 -6.46 12.40
C ALA A 61 15.92 -5.13 11.89
N PRO A 62 17.26 -4.98 11.85
CA PRO A 62 17.87 -3.84 11.19
C PRO A 62 17.49 -3.74 9.72
N VAL A 63 17.08 -2.55 9.28
CA VAL A 63 16.74 -2.24 7.89
C VAL A 63 17.88 -1.48 7.23
N PRO A 64 18.41 -1.92 6.08
CA PRO A 64 19.40 -1.16 5.34
C PRO A 64 18.83 0.17 4.85
N LYS A 65 19.61 1.26 4.95
CA LYS A 65 19.21 2.59 4.45
C LYS A 65 18.87 2.58 2.97
N GLU A 66 19.66 1.82 2.18
CA GLU A 66 19.43 1.71 0.74
C GLU A 66 18.06 1.11 0.42
N THR A 67 17.61 0.12 1.19
CA THR A 67 16.27 -0.45 1.03
C THR A 67 15.19 0.61 1.23
N VAL A 68 15.34 1.46 2.26
CA VAL A 68 14.41 2.59 2.51
C VAL A 68 14.40 3.55 1.33
N GLU A 69 15.57 3.91 0.79
CA GLU A 69 15.68 4.82 -0.36
C GLU A 69 15.09 4.23 -1.65
N ILE A 70 15.28 2.92 -1.89
CA ILE A 70 14.67 2.22 -3.03
C ILE A 70 13.14 2.28 -2.91
N VAL A 71 12.59 1.89 -1.76
CA VAL A 71 11.14 1.87 -1.53
C VAL A 71 10.55 3.28 -1.59
N LYS A 72 11.25 4.28 -1.05
CA LYS A 72 10.85 5.69 -1.17
C LYS A 72 10.79 6.15 -2.64
N LYS A 73 11.78 5.79 -3.47
CA LYS A 73 11.75 6.08 -4.91
C LYS A 73 10.55 5.42 -5.59
N GLN A 74 10.22 4.18 -5.22
CA GLN A 74 9.05 3.47 -5.73
C GLN A 74 7.74 4.19 -5.35
N ALA A 75 7.61 4.64 -4.09
CA ALA A 75 6.46 5.41 -3.62
C ALA A 75 6.25 6.72 -4.39
N LEU A 76 7.34 7.38 -4.78
CA LEU A 76 7.33 8.65 -5.50
C LEU A 76 7.22 8.50 -7.02
N SER A 77 7.36 7.28 -7.55
CA SER A 77 7.33 7.01 -8.99
C SER A 77 5.92 7.04 -9.55
N GLU A 78 5.67 7.94 -10.49
CA GLU A 78 4.38 8.07 -11.18
C GLU A 78 4.10 6.90 -12.13
N THR A 79 5.14 6.19 -12.56
CA THR A 79 5.05 5.02 -13.44
C THR A 79 5.01 3.69 -12.70
N PHE A 80 5.10 3.70 -11.38
CA PHE A 80 4.97 2.49 -10.57
C PHE A 80 3.48 2.20 -10.31
N ASP A 81 3.12 0.93 -10.20
CA ASP A 81 1.75 0.51 -9.98
C ASP A 81 1.12 1.17 -8.74
N LEU A 82 -0.13 1.59 -8.85
CA LEU A 82 -0.81 2.38 -7.82
C LEU A 82 -0.92 1.65 -6.48
N ASP A 83 -1.24 0.36 -6.51
CA ASP A 83 -1.29 -0.48 -5.31
C ASP A 83 0.10 -0.68 -4.70
N MET A 84 1.12 -0.90 -5.53
CA MET A 84 2.51 -0.99 -5.06
C MET A 84 3.03 0.35 -4.52
N ARG A 85 2.63 1.49 -5.10
CA ARG A 85 2.92 2.82 -4.53
C ARG A 85 2.30 2.98 -3.15
N GLY A 86 1.05 2.54 -2.98
CA GLY A 86 0.37 2.54 -1.69
C GLY A 86 1.10 1.70 -0.64
N TRP A 87 1.52 0.49 -1.01
CA TRP A 87 2.31 -0.37 -0.12
C TRP A 87 3.70 0.20 0.16
N ALA A 88 4.35 0.83 -0.81
CA ALA A 88 5.64 1.51 -0.60
C ALA A 88 5.52 2.68 0.39
N LEU A 89 4.45 3.47 0.31
CA LEU A 89 4.15 4.53 1.29
C LEU A 89 3.90 3.96 2.67
N TYR A 90 3.12 2.89 2.77
CA TYR A 90 2.88 2.21 4.04
C TYR A 90 4.18 1.67 4.65
N ALA A 91 5.00 0.96 3.87
CA ALA A 91 6.27 0.42 4.32
C ALA A 91 7.27 1.52 4.76
N THR A 92 7.24 2.70 4.12
CA THR A 92 8.10 3.84 4.48
C THR A 92 7.50 4.74 5.55
N SER A 93 6.35 4.45 6.11
CA SER A 93 5.66 5.30 7.09
C SER A 93 6.49 5.58 8.35
N LEU A 94 7.29 4.62 8.81
CA LEU A 94 8.23 4.80 9.92
C LEU A 94 9.43 5.69 9.57
N TYR A 95 9.65 5.96 8.28
CA TYR A 95 10.72 6.80 7.75
C TYR A 95 10.20 8.07 7.07
N LYS A 96 8.95 8.47 7.37
CA LYS A 96 8.29 9.61 6.72
C LYS A 96 9.10 10.90 6.81
N ASP A 97 9.89 11.09 7.87
CA ASP A 97 10.74 12.27 8.07
C ASP A 97 11.93 12.32 7.08
N THR A 98 12.17 11.26 6.32
CA THR A 98 13.15 11.25 5.22
C THR A 98 12.63 11.88 3.93
N PHE A 99 11.32 12.08 3.82
CA PHE A 99 10.71 12.77 2.69
C PHE A 99 10.87 14.28 2.86
N THR A 100 11.36 14.95 1.83
CA THR A 100 11.42 16.40 1.79
C THR A 100 10.04 17.00 1.48
N ASP A 101 9.81 18.27 1.85
CA ASP A 101 8.58 18.99 1.52
C ASP A 101 8.28 18.99 0.01
N LYS A 102 9.34 19.06 -0.82
CA LYS A 102 9.22 19.00 -2.27
C LYS A 102 8.72 17.63 -2.75
N GLU A 103 9.22 16.55 -2.17
CA GLU A 103 8.78 15.18 -2.47
C GLU A 103 7.34 14.96 -2.03
N TYR A 104 6.95 15.45 -0.86
CA TYR A 104 5.56 15.44 -0.40
C TYR A 104 4.64 16.21 -1.35
N ALA A 105 5.01 17.41 -1.73
CA ALA A 105 4.21 18.23 -2.66
C ALA A 105 4.05 17.53 -4.01
N LYS A 106 5.13 16.95 -4.56
CA LYS A 106 5.10 16.19 -5.80
C LYS A 106 4.22 14.95 -5.68
N LEU A 107 4.32 14.18 -4.60
CA LEU A 107 3.51 13.01 -4.33
C LEU A 107 2.01 13.38 -4.31
N ILE A 108 1.64 14.38 -3.51
CA ILE A 108 0.26 14.84 -3.40
C ILE A 108 -0.28 15.26 -4.76
N GLN A 109 0.49 16.03 -5.53
CA GLN A 109 0.07 16.49 -6.85
C GLN A 109 -0.13 15.30 -7.80
N SER A 110 0.84 14.38 -7.88
CA SER A 110 0.75 13.21 -8.76
C SER A 110 -0.46 12.30 -8.46
N VAL A 111 -0.85 12.21 -7.19
CA VAL A 111 -2.04 11.42 -6.79
C VAL A 111 -3.33 12.18 -7.08
N LYS A 112 -3.33 13.51 -6.92
CA LYS A 112 -4.48 14.35 -7.32
C LYS A 112 -4.70 14.32 -8.83
N ASP A 113 -3.64 14.29 -9.63
CA ASP A 113 -3.72 14.25 -11.08
C ASP A 113 -4.38 12.98 -11.62
N ILE A 114 -4.24 11.86 -10.90
CA ILE A 114 -4.91 10.59 -11.24
C ILE A 114 -6.27 10.41 -10.55
N GLN A 115 -6.72 11.38 -9.76
CA GLN A 115 -8.04 11.33 -9.16
C GLN A 115 -9.13 11.57 -10.22
N ILE A 116 -10.05 10.63 -10.33
CA ILE A 116 -11.11 10.69 -11.33
C ILE A 116 -12.07 11.83 -11.00
N GLN A 117 -12.24 12.75 -11.94
CA GLN A 117 -13.21 13.86 -11.87
C GLN A 117 -14.49 13.55 -12.66
N LYS A 118 -14.52 12.47 -13.42
CA LYS A 118 -15.67 12.03 -14.21
C LYS A 118 -16.55 11.10 -13.37
N THR A 119 -17.85 11.32 -13.46
CA THR A 119 -18.81 10.77 -12.51
C THR A 119 -19.19 9.31 -12.71
N THR A 120 -19.17 8.77 -13.94
CA THR A 120 -19.68 7.42 -14.18
C THR A 120 -18.72 6.53 -14.96
N ASP A 121 -18.70 5.22 -14.62
CA ASP A 121 -18.04 4.20 -15.40
C ASP A 121 -18.95 3.64 -16.51
N MET A 122 -18.45 2.63 -17.26
CA MET A 122 -19.20 1.98 -18.33
C MET A 122 -20.50 1.29 -17.87
N ASN A 123 -20.62 1.02 -16.56
CA ASN A 123 -21.79 0.42 -15.94
C ASN A 123 -22.72 1.45 -15.27
N GLY A 124 -22.48 2.75 -15.51
CA GLY A 124 -23.25 3.83 -14.91
C GLY A 124 -22.99 4.05 -13.41
N ILE A 125 -21.90 3.48 -12.85
CA ILE A 125 -21.52 3.64 -11.45
C ILE A 125 -20.70 4.92 -11.30
N ASP A 126 -21.10 5.77 -10.33
CA ASP A 126 -20.31 6.94 -9.96
C ASP A 126 -18.97 6.52 -9.34
N VAL A 127 -17.89 7.00 -9.92
CA VAL A 127 -16.50 6.68 -9.54
C VAL A 127 -15.66 7.94 -9.31
N THR A 128 -16.32 9.09 -9.22
CA THR A 128 -15.66 10.35 -8.86
C THR A 128 -14.96 10.19 -7.51
N GLY A 129 -13.72 10.67 -7.43
CA GLY A 129 -12.89 10.57 -6.22
C GLY A 129 -12.00 9.31 -6.14
N VAL A 130 -12.22 8.33 -7.03
CA VAL A 130 -11.34 7.15 -7.13
C VAL A 130 -10.00 7.53 -7.76
N PHE A 131 -8.90 6.97 -7.28
CA PHE A 131 -7.61 7.07 -7.96
C PHE A 131 -7.56 6.08 -9.12
N GLU A 132 -7.17 6.55 -10.31
CA GLU A 132 -7.04 5.73 -11.51
C GLU A 132 -5.69 5.02 -11.54
N ASN A 133 -5.70 3.69 -11.75
CA ASN A 133 -4.46 2.96 -11.94
C ASN A 133 -4.01 3.07 -13.40
N PHE A 134 -2.74 3.42 -13.63
CA PHE A 134 -2.17 3.61 -14.96
C PHE A 134 -2.19 2.33 -15.82
N TYR A 135 -1.99 1.15 -15.21
CA TYR A 135 -1.90 -0.14 -15.92
C TYR A 135 -3.26 -0.81 -16.14
N TYR A 136 -4.25 -0.48 -15.34
CA TYR A 136 -5.58 -1.07 -15.41
C TYR A 136 -6.61 0.01 -15.62
N THR A 137 -7.09 0.15 -16.84
CA THR A 137 -8.22 1.02 -17.16
C THR A 137 -9.51 0.62 -16.43
N ASN A 138 -9.52 -0.55 -15.81
CA ASN A 138 -10.55 -1.01 -14.91
C ASN A 138 -10.23 -0.52 -13.49
N ARG A 139 -10.98 0.43 -13.05
CA ARG A 139 -10.98 1.07 -11.73
C ARG A 139 -10.93 0.05 -10.62
N ASN A 140 -9.71 -0.31 -10.26
CA ASN A 140 -9.47 -1.33 -9.25
C ASN A 140 -9.60 -0.70 -7.86
N ILE A 141 -10.68 -1.05 -7.15
CA ILE A 141 -10.91 -0.57 -5.78
C ILE A 141 -9.79 -1.01 -4.83
N MET A 142 -9.10 -2.12 -5.11
CA MET A 142 -7.95 -2.56 -4.32
C MET A 142 -6.78 -1.59 -4.44
N SER A 143 -6.40 -1.21 -5.67
CA SER A 143 -5.34 -0.23 -5.90
C SER A 143 -5.67 1.11 -5.24
N HIS A 144 -6.95 1.53 -5.32
CA HIS A 144 -7.43 2.72 -4.63
C HIS A 144 -7.29 2.59 -3.10
N ALA A 145 -7.72 1.48 -2.52
CA ALA A 145 -7.61 1.21 -1.09
C ALA A 145 -6.15 1.17 -0.62
N CYS A 146 -5.27 0.53 -1.37
CA CYS A 146 -3.83 0.50 -1.07
C CYS A 146 -3.24 1.92 -1.04
N MET A 147 -3.58 2.77 -2.02
CA MET A 147 -3.09 4.15 -2.07
C MET A 147 -3.64 4.98 -0.90
N VAL A 148 -4.94 4.89 -0.59
CA VAL A 148 -5.53 5.57 0.58
C VAL A 148 -4.84 5.12 1.87
N THR A 149 -4.59 3.83 2.03
CA THR A 149 -3.89 3.27 3.20
C THR A 149 -2.47 3.83 3.31
N GLY A 150 -1.72 3.84 2.21
CA GLY A 150 -0.36 4.36 2.18
C GLY A 150 -0.29 5.86 2.50
N LEU A 151 -1.16 6.67 1.90
CA LEU A 151 -1.25 8.10 2.18
C LEU A 151 -1.59 8.39 3.64
N THR A 152 -2.56 7.65 4.20
CA THR A 152 -2.93 7.76 5.62
C THR A 152 -1.76 7.40 6.53
N ALA A 153 -1.01 6.35 6.22
CA ALA A 153 0.13 5.91 7.02
C ALA A 153 1.24 6.98 7.13
N ILE A 154 1.45 7.77 6.07
CA ILE A 154 2.39 8.91 6.09
C ILE A 154 1.78 10.22 6.59
N GLY A 155 0.52 10.20 7.05
CA GLY A 155 -0.16 11.34 7.67
C GLY A 155 -0.96 12.23 6.74
N ILE A 156 -1.22 11.80 5.50
CA ILE A 156 -2.08 12.52 4.54
C ILE A 156 -3.53 12.04 4.70
N ASP A 157 -4.40 12.93 5.14
CA ASP A 157 -5.82 12.66 5.30
C ASP A 157 -6.57 12.97 3.99
N THR A 158 -6.87 11.92 3.23
CA THR A 158 -7.61 12.03 1.96
C THR A 158 -9.11 12.16 2.12
N GLY A 159 -9.66 12.19 3.35
CA GLY A 159 -11.05 12.53 3.66
C GLY A 159 -11.33 14.04 3.74
N LYS A 160 -10.29 14.88 3.69
CA LYS A 160 -10.43 16.33 3.77
C LYS A 160 -11.03 16.96 2.52
N ASN A 161 -11.58 18.17 2.67
CA ASN A 161 -12.25 18.91 1.60
C ASN A 161 -11.41 19.10 0.33
N GLU A 162 -10.10 19.23 0.46
CA GLU A 162 -9.15 19.39 -0.66
C GLU A 162 -9.03 18.17 -1.58
N TRP A 163 -9.55 17.02 -1.12
CA TRP A 163 -9.59 15.76 -1.87
C TRP A 163 -10.98 15.46 -2.46
N LYS A 164 -11.97 16.32 -2.22
CA LYS A 164 -13.32 16.12 -2.76
C LYS A 164 -13.35 16.31 -4.26
N GLY A 165 -13.89 15.33 -4.96
CA GLY A 165 -14.26 15.42 -6.35
C GLY A 165 -15.47 16.33 -6.59
N ARG A 166 -15.86 16.51 -7.86
CA ARG A 166 -16.98 17.39 -8.25
C ARG A 166 -18.33 17.06 -7.63
N ASN A 167 -18.55 15.80 -7.27
CA ASN A 167 -19.79 15.33 -6.61
C ASN A 167 -19.69 15.38 -5.08
N GLY A 168 -18.61 15.94 -4.52
CA GLY A 168 -18.37 16.01 -3.08
C GLY A 168 -17.81 14.73 -2.45
N ALA A 169 -17.63 13.65 -3.22
CA ALA A 169 -17.01 12.41 -2.73
C ALA A 169 -15.49 12.59 -2.59
N ASP A 170 -14.96 12.12 -1.48
CA ASP A 170 -13.53 12.01 -1.23
C ASP A 170 -13.05 10.54 -1.34
N PRO A 171 -11.72 10.30 -1.45
CA PRO A 171 -11.19 8.94 -1.61
C PRO A 171 -11.60 7.95 -0.51
N VAL A 172 -11.81 8.41 0.73
CA VAL A 172 -12.24 7.54 1.84
C VAL A 172 -13.71 7.19 1.73
N SER A 173 -14.58 8.18 1.44
CA SER A 173 -16.02 7.96 1.32
C SER A 173 -16.39 7.00 0.19
N VAL A 174 -15.60 7.01 -0.90
CA VAL A 174 -15.77 6.07 -2.03
C VAL A 174 -15.59 4.62 -1.61
N LEU A 175 -14.64 4.33 -0.72
CA LEU A 175 -14.43 2.97 -0.20
C LEU A 175 -15.67 2.44 0.51
N SER A 176 -16.26 3.23 1.40
CA SER A 176 -17.43 2.80 2.17
C SER A 176 -18.67 2.59 1.30
N VAL A 177 -18.91 3.44 0.30
CA VAL A 177 -20.07 3.30 -0.61
C VAL A 177 -19.93 2.07 -1.50
N LYS A 178 -18.75 1.82 -2.09
CA LYS A 178 -18.54 0.65 -2.94
C LYS A 178 -18.57 -0.66 -2.14
N TYR A 179 -18.03 -0.67 -0.94
CA TYR A 179 -18.05 -1.85 -0.08
C TYR A 179 -19.49 -2.26 0.28
N ARG A 180 -20.34 -1.31 0.68
CA ARG A 180 -21.78 -1.58 0.94
C ARG A 180 -22.50 -2.16 -0.28
N ARG A 181 -22.16 -1.68 -1.49
CA ARG A 181 -22.80 -2.15 -2.72
C ARG A 181 -22.36 -3.55 -3.13
N LEU A 182 -21.09 -3.90 -2.93
CA LEU A 182 -20.57 -5.26 -3.14
C LEU A 182 -21.26 -6.27 -2.22
N VAL A 183 -21.43 -5.92 -0.95
CA VAL A 183 -22.12 -6.77 0.05
C VAL A 183 -23.60 -6.95 -0.30
N LEU A 184 -24.28 -5.90 -0.75
CA LEU A 184 -25.69 -5.99 -1.18
C LEU A 184 -25.86 -6.87 -2.45
N LEU A 185 -24.86 -6.91 -3.34
CA LEU A 185 -24.88 -7.75 -4.56
C LEU A 185 -24.52 -9.20 -4.27
N SER A 186 -23.74 -9.49 -3.23
CA SER A 186 -23.38 -10.86 -2.81
C SER A 186 -24.48 -11.55 -2.00
N GLY A 187 -25.51 -10.82 -1.57
CA GLY A 187 -26.57 -11.37 -0.72
C GLY A 187 -26.14 -11.74 0.70
N GLU A 188 -24.93 -11.40 1.09
CA GLU A 188 -24.43 -11.64 2.44
C GLU A 188 -24.92 -10.55 3.40
N SER A 189 -25.65 -10.96 4.43
CA SER A 189 -26.00 -10.08 5.55
C SER A 189 -24.81 -9.95 6.48
N PHE A 190 -24.36 -8.73 6.76
CA PHE A 190 -23.34 -8.46 7.78
C PHE A 190 -23.85 -8.87 9.16
N PRO A 191 -23.15 -9.71 9.91
CA PRO A 191 -23.44 -9.92 11.32
C PRO A 191 -22.89 -8.72 12.11
N GLY A 192 -23.80 -7.93 12.67
CA GLY A 192 -23.51 -6.98 13.74
C GLY A 192 -23.23 -5.56 13.30
N ARG A 193 -24.11 -4.64 13.70
CA ARG A 193 -23.80 -3.21 13.82
C ARG A 193 -22.67 -3.07 14.84
N LEU A 194 -21.61 -2.39 14.45
CA LEU A 194 -20.75 -1.69 15.42
C LEU A 194 -21.55 -0.45 15.84
N GLU A 195 -22.06 -0.46 17.07
CA GLU A 195 -22.57 0.71 17.77
C GLU A 195 -21.42 1.64 18.18
#